data_5d9cb19d4be0c9b414ae3c50a7b6cab8
#
_entry.id   5d9cb19d4be0c9b414ae3c50a7b6cab8
#
_cell.length_a   1.000
_cell.length_b   1.000
_cell.length_c   1.000
_cell.angle_alpha   90.00
_cell.angle_beta   90.00
_cell.angle_gamma   90.00
#
_symmetry.space_group_name_H-M   'P 1'
#
loop_
_entity.id
_entity.type
_entity.pdbx_description
1 polymer ?
#
loop_
_entity_poly.entity_id
_entity_poly.type
_entity_poly.pdbx_seq_one_letter_code
_entity_poly.pdbx_strand_id
1 'polypeptide(L)'
;PDFDLAKMRDSLLSNSNIEAAAPFIESRGMIVSSGTLASVSVRGIDPDIEGTVSILPEAIVVGDLKSLESSNFNVVLGRDLANTLRLSIGDQITLVLPQVSVSLAGSHLTTRRLEVVGFFELDLDIDSNLLIMHANDLRRLKRQKEIDAVSIKTRDVFQASRTVFDVIYS
;
A
#
# COMPACT_ATOMS: atom_id res chain seq x y z
N PRO A 1 -5.04 -4.04 23.03
CA PRO A 1 -5.36 -5.28 22.39
C PRO A 1 -4.72 -5.25 21.01
N ASP A 2 -3.81 -6.19 20.76
CA ASP A 2 -3.21 -6.35 19.44
C ASP A 2 -4.36 -6.68 18.49
N PHE A 3 -4.59 -5.81 17.52
CA PHE A 3 -5.58 -6.02 16.48
C PHE A 3 -5.11 -7.20 15.64
N ASP A 4 -5.71 -8.36 15.87
CA ASP A 4 -5.32 -9.62 15.24
C ASP A 4 -5.85 -9.64 13.80
N LEU A 5 -4.99 -9.24 12.85
CA LEU A 5 -5.28 -9.21 11.42
C LEU A 5 -5.79 -10.57 10.91
N ALA A 6 -5.26 -11.65 11.47
CA ALA A 6 -5.68 -13.00 11.11
C ALA A 6 -7.13 -13.25 11.52
N LYS A 7 -7.51 -12.89 12.75
CA LYS A 7 -8.89 -13.05 13.24
C LYS A 7 -9.88 -12.19 12.45
N MET A 8 -9.50 -10.95 12.11
CA MET A 8 -10.37 -10.10 11.30
C MET A 8 -10.56 -10.68 9.90
N ARG A 9 -9.48 -11.14 9.26
CA ARG A 9 -9.55 -11.80 7.97
C ARG A 9 -10.42 -13.06 8.03
N ASP A 10 -10.24 -13.90 9.04
CA ASP A 10 -11.03 -15.12 9.24
C ASP A 10 -12.52 -14.80 9.48
N SER A 11 -12.82 -13.75 10.24
CA SER A 11 -14.18 -13.24 10.43
C SER A 11 -14.80 -12.79 9.10
N LEU A 12 -14.05 -12.02 8.29
CA LEU A 12 -14.51 -11.59 6.97
C LEU A 12 -14.77 -12.78 6.04
N LEU A 13 -13.85 -13.74 6.00
CA LEU A 13 -13.96 -14.93 5.16
C LEU A 13 -15.07 -15.91 5.62
N SER A 14 -15.59 -15.76 6.85
CA SER A 14 -16.75 -16.51 7.30
C SER A 14 -18.06 -16.10 6.57
N ASN A 15 -18.10 -14.92 5.98
CA ASN A 15 -19.20 -14.49 5.13
C ASN A 15 -19.12 -15.15 3.75
N SER A 16 -20.13 -15.92 3.38
CA SER A 16 -20.16 -16.70 2.14
C SER A 16 -20.02 -15.88 0.85
N ASN A 17 -20.31 -14.59 0.90
CA ASN A 17 -20.19 -13.66 -0.23
C ASN A 17 -18.77 -13.11 -0.41
N ILE A 18 -17.90 -13.26 0.58
CA ILE A 18 -16.50 -12.79 0.51
C ILE A 18 -15.63 -13.93 -0.01
N GLU A 19 -14.98 -13.69 -1.14
CA GLU A 19 -14.05 -14.62 -1.77
C GLU A 19 -12.65 -14.48 -1.19
N ALA A 20 -12.20 -13.23 -1.02
CA ALA A 20 -10.89 -12.91 -0.48
C ALA A 20 -10.90 -11.57 0.27
N ALA A 21 -9.95 -11.42 1.18
CA ALA A 21 -9.75 -10.21 1.95
C ALA A 21 -8.24 -9.97 2.16
N ALA A 22 -7.77 -8.76 1.89
CA ALA A 22 -6.39 -8.34 2.09
C ALA A 22 -6.34 -6.99 2.83
N PRO A 23 -5.77 -6.95 4.03
CA PRO A 23 -5.58 -5.70 4.76
C PRO A 23 -4.48 -4.87 4.11
N PHE A 24 -4.63 -3.56 4.15
CA PHE A 24 -3.62 -2.63 3.66
C PHE A 24 -3.50 -1.39 4.55
N ILE A 25 -2.43 -0.66 4.35
CA ILE A 25 -2.13 0.59 5.04
C ILE A 25 -1.96 1.67 3.99
N GLU A 26 -2.49 2.85 4.27
CA GLU A 26 -2.35 3.99 3.37
C GLU A 26 -1.66 5.16 4.06
N SER A 27 -0.97 5.96 3.28
CA SER A 27 -0.43 7.24 3.68
C SER A 27 -0.35 8.18 2.49
N ARG A 28 -0.22 9.44 2.76
CA ARG A 28 0.18 10.43 1.75
C ARG A 28 1.53 10.98 2.12
N GLY A 29 2.36 11.20 1.12
CA GLY A 29 3.72 11.69 1.34
C GLY A 29 4.26 12.39 0.12
N MET A 30 5.55 12.63 0.17
CA MET A 30 6.30 13.14 -0.95
C MET A 30 7.53 12.26 -1.18
N ILE A 31 7.90 12.07 -2.42
CA ILE A 31 9.20 11.51 -2.77
C ILE A 31 10.12 12.58 -3.34
N VAL A 32 11.37 12.43 -2.98
CA VAL A 32 12.47 13.29 -3.45
C VAL A 32 13.46 12.41 -4.20
N SER A 33 13.71 12.75 -5.45
CA SER A 33 14.73 12.11 -6.29
C SER A 33 15.46 13.15 -7.12
N SER A 34 16.78 13.17 -7.04
CA SER A 34 17.65 14.06 -7.84
C SER A 34 17.20 15.53 -7.85
N GLY A 35 16.68 16.02 -6.71
CA GLY A 35 16.19 17.39 -6.56
C GLY A 35 14.77 17.63 -7.05
N THR A 36 14.10 16.61 -7.60
CA THR A 36 12.68 16.68 -8.00
C THR A 36 11.82 16.14 -6.87
N LEU A 37 10.69 16.82 -6.62
CA LEU A 37 9.68 16.47 -5.64
C LEU A 37 8.40 16.02 -6.36
N ALA A 38 7.80 14.93 -5.86
CA ALA A 38 6.47 14.49 -6.29
C ALA A 38 5.61 14.12 -5.08
N SER A 39 4.35 14.51 -5.09
CA SER A 39 3.36 14.04 -4.12
C SER A 39 2.94 12.62 -4.47
N VAL A 40 2.85 11.74 -3.47
CA VAL A 40 2.50 10.34 -3.66
C VAL A 40 1.47 9.87 -2.65
N SER A 41 0.60 8.99 -3.12
CA SER A 41 -0.14 8.05 -2.28
C SER A 41 0.73 6.85 -2.03
N VAL A 42 0.88 6.45 -0.77
CA VAL A 42 1.70 5.30 -0.37
C VAL A 42 0.77 4.20 0.11
N ARG A 43 0.85 3.03 -0.50
CA ARG A 43 0.06 1.86 -0.10
C ARG A 43 0.97 0.74 0.36
N GLY A 44 0.77 0.31 1.60
CA GLY A 44 1.46 -0.83 2.20
C GLY A 44 0.60 -2.07 2.07
N ILE A 45 1.08 -3.08 1.38
CA ILE A 45 0.38 -4.35 1.10
C ILE A 45 1.18 -5.55 1.61
N ASP A 46 0.51 -6.68 1.69
CA ASP A 46 1.16 -7.98 1.81
C ASP A 46 1.23 -8.61 0.40
N PRO A 47 2.43 -8.73 -0.20
CA PRO A 47 2.58 -9.21 -1.57
C PRO A 47 2.07 -10.65 -1.78
N ASP A 48 2.03 -11.47 -0.73
CA ASP A 48 1.61 -12.88 -0.82
C ASP A 48 0.09 -13.03 -0.98
N ILE A 49 -0.67 -12.05 -0.48
CA ILE A 49 -2.14 -12.11 -0.50
C ILE A 49 -2.78 -11.07 -1.44
N GLU A 50 -2.05 -10.04 -1.84
CA GLU A 50 -2.59 -8.95 -2.68
C GLU A 50 -3.22 -9.47 -3.97
N GLY A 51 -2.60 -10.45 -4.63
CA GLY A 51 -3.13 -11.06 -5.86
C GLY A 51 -4.46 -11.78 -5.70
N THR A 52 -4.93 -12.03 -4.47
CA THR A 52 -6.25 -12.61 -4.23
C THR A 52 -7.38 -11.59 -4.36
N VAL A 53 -7.09 -10.30 -4.18
CA VAL A 53 -8.08 -9.22 -4.15
C VAL A 53 -7.90 -8.18 -5.25
N SER A 54 -6.74 -8.11 -5.88
CA SER A 54 -6.43 -7.11 -6.91
C SER A 54 -5.71 -7.70 -8.11
N ILE A 55 -5.70 -6.95 -9.21
CA ILE A 55 -4.99 -7.28 -10.45
C ILE A 55 -3.55 -6.74 -10.45
N LEU A 56 -3.09 -6.22 -9.33
CA LEU A 56 -1.77 -5.58 -9.24
C LEU A 56 -0.61 -6.50 -9.65
N PRO A 57 -0.59 -7.81 -9.29
CA PRO A 57 0.49 -8.70 -9.74
C PRO A 57 0.57 -8.83 -11.27
N GLU A 58 -0.57 -8.84 -11.96
CA GLU A 58 -0.63 -8.89 -13.42
C GLU A 58 -0.26 -7.56 -14.08
N ALA A 59 -0.39 -6.47 -13.34
CA ALA A 59 -0.05 -5.12 -13.81
C ALA A 59 1.45 -4.78 -13.67
N ILE A 60 2.24 -5.64 -13.04
CA ILE A 60 3.71 -5.44 -12.96
C ILE A 60 4.31 -5.58 -14.35
N VAL A 61 4.92 -4.51 -14.83
CA VAL A 61 5.56 -4.47 -16.15
C VAL A 61 7.09 -4.63 -16.08
N VAL A 62 7.69 -4.29 -14.93
CA VAL A 62 9.12 -4.50 -14.66
C VAL A 62 9.28 -4.87 -13.19
N GLY A 63 10.13 -5.85 -12.90
CA GLY A 63 10.34 -6.35 -11.54
C GLY A 63 9.33 -7.41 -11.13
N ASP A 64 9.17 -7.62 -9.83
CA ASP A 64 8.23 -8.57 -9.24
C ASP A 64 7.69 -7.99 -7.94
N LEU A 65 6.37 -8.13 -7.72
CA LEU A 65 5.71 -7.71 -6.49
C LEU A 65 6.30 -8.42 -5.25
N LYS A 66 6.75 -9.65 -5.39
CA LYS A 66 7.41 -10.43 -4.33
C LYS A 66 8.76 -9.85 -3.90
N SER A 67 9.34 -8.94 -4.67
CA SER A 67 10.53 -8.19 -4.27
C SER A 67 10.26 -7.18 -3.14
N LEU A 68 8.99 -6.97 -2.77
CA LEU A 68 8.58 -6.18 -1.62
C LEU A 68 8.74 -6.99 -0.33
N GLU A 69 9.95 -7.33 0.04
CA GLU A 69 10.24 -8.03 1.28
C GLU A 69 10.21 -7.10 2.49
N SER A 70 9.67 -7.59 3.60
CA SER A 70 9.65 -6.84 4.86
C SER A 70 11.06 -6.49 5.34
N SER A 71 11.24 -5.26 5.78
CA SER A 71 12.49 -4.68 6.29
C SER A 71 13.49 -4.19 5.25
N ASN A 72 13.27 -4.44 3.96
CA ASN A 72 14.16 -3.98 2.89
C ASN A 72 13.82 -2.57 2.42
N PHE A 73 12.60 -2.07 2.72
CA PHE A 73 12.11 -0.77 2.26
C PHE A 73 12.14 -0.63 0.74
N ASN A 74 11.87 -1.73 0.05
CA ASN A 74 11.72 -1.78 -1.38
C ASN A 74 10.37 -1.19 -1.81
N VAL A 75 10.32 -0.62 -3.02
CA VAL A 75 9.10 -0.03 -3.55
C VAL A 75 8.88 -0.38 -5.02
N VAL A 76 7.60 -0.49 -5.37
CA VAL A 76 7.12 -0.55 -6.74
C VAL A 76 6.33 0.72 -7.02
N LEU A 77 6.60 1.37 -8.15
CA LEU A 77 6.01 2.64 -8.53
C LEU A 77 5.11 2.49 -9.75
N GLY A 78 4.07 3.32 -9.85
CA GLY A 78 3.38 3.52 -11.11
C GLY A 78 4.32 4.00 -12.20
N ARG A 79 4.14 3.50 -13.41
CA ARG A 79 5.00 3.77 -14.57
C ARG A 79 5.12 5.27 -14.86
N ASP A 80 4.02 6.00 -14.80
CA ASP A 80 3.98 7.43 -15.08
C ASP A 80 4.75 8.25 -14.04
N LEU A 81 4.64 7.85 -12.76
CA LEU A 81 5.41 8.46 -11.68
C LEU A 81 6.91 8.23 -11.89
N ALA A 82 7.29 7.00 -12.24
CA ALA A 82 8.67 6.65 -12.52
C ALA A 82 9.25 7.44 -13.72
N ASN A 83 8.49 7.57 -14.80
CA ASN A 83 8.86 8.35 -15.99
C ASN A 83 9.03 9.84 -15.64
N THR A 84 8.11 10.41 -14.88
CA THR A 84 8.16 11.82 -14.47
C THR A 84 9.40 12.12 -13.64
N LEU A 85 9.81 11.20 -12.79
CA LEU A 85 11.00 11.33 -11.94
C LEU A 85 12.27 10.75 -12.56
N ARG A 86 12.17 10.17 -13.77
CA ARG A 86 13.27 9.53 -14.51
C ARG A 86 13.97 8.44 -13.70
N LEU A 87 13.15 7.59 -13.04
CA LEU A 87 13.63 6.52 -12.20
C LEU A 87 13.83 5.21 -12.98
N SER A 88 14.85 4.48 -12.59
CA SER A 88 15.20 3.13 -13.05
C SER A 88 15.19 2.15 -11.88
N ILE A 89 15.14 0.86 -12.18
CA ILE A 89 15.31 -0.20 -11.17
C ILE A 89 16.68 -0.05 -10.50
N GLY A 90 16.71 -0.18 -9.17
CA GLY A 90 17.90 0.01 -8.34
C GLY A 90 18.14 1.45 -7.89
N ASP A 91 17.38 2.42 -8.43
CA ASP A 91 17.50 3.80 -7.99
C ASP A 91 16.99 3.95 -6.55
N GLN A 92 17.58 4.90 -5.85
CA GLN A 92 17.19 5.24 -4.49
C GLN A 92 16.43 6.56 -4.46
N ILE A 93 15.27 6.54 -3.81
CA ILE A 93 14.44 7.70 -3.57
C ILE A 93 14.31 7.97 -2.08
N THR A 94 13.97 9.18 -1.69
CA THR A 94 13.66 9.52 -0.29
C THR A 94 12.17 9.75 -0.15
N LEU A 95 11.50 8.93 0.65
CA LEU A 95 10.12 9.14 1.06
C LEU A 95 10.07 10.06 2.28
N VAL A 96 9.21 11.04 2.24
CA VAL A 96 8.89 11.98 3.32
C VAL A 96 7.43 11.81 3.69
N LEU A 97 7.16 11.34 4.91
CA LEU A 97 5.81 11.18 5.46
C LEU A 97 5.55 12.23 6.53
N PRO A 98 4.41 12.96 6.48
CA PRO A 98 3.98 13.79 7.59
C PRO A 98 3.60 12.89 8.77
N GLN A 99 4.13 13.17 9.95
CA GLN A 99 3.70 12.51 11.18
C GLN A 99 2.54 13.29 11.79
N VAL A 100 1.41 12.64 11.98
CA VAL A 100 0.22 13.22 12.62
C VAL A 100 0.29 13.11 14.15
N SER A 101 1.47 13.15 14.75
CA SER A 101 1.59 13.21 16.19
C SER A 101 1.79 14.66 16.62
N VAL A 102 0.74 15.27 17.16
CA VAL A 102 0.83 16.58 17.82
C VAL A 102 1.52 16.36 19.16
N SER A 103 2.85 16.51 19.19
CA SER A 103 3.57 16.64 20.45
C SER A 103 3.73 18.13 20.75
N LEU A 104 3.93 18.48 22.02
CA LEU A 104 4.27 19.84 22.46
C LEU A 104 5.55 20.39 21.78
N ALA A 105 6.31 19.55 21.08
CA ALA A 105 7.53 19.88 20.35
C ALA A 105 7.32 20.12 18.83
N GLY A 106 6.07 20.09 18.33
CA GLY A 106 5.75 20.32 16.92
C GLY A 106 5.50 19.04 16.10
N SER A 107 5.21 19.21 14.82
CA SER A 107 5.05 18.11 13.86
C SER A 107 6.41 17.63 13.37
N HIS A 108 6.64 16.33 13.42
CA HIS A 108 7.86 15.72 12.88
C HIS A 108 7.60 15.09 11.53
N LEU A 109 8.57 15.23 10.60
CA LEU A 109 8.56 14.50 9.34
C LEU A 109 9.36 13.20 9.52
N THR A 110 8.81 12.08 9.04
CA THR A 110 9.58 10.85 8.91
C THR A 110 10.15 10.79 7.51
N THR A 111 11.45 10.61 7.40
CA THR A 111 12.14 10.43 6.12
C THR A 111 12.75 9.04 6.07
N ARG A 112 12.65 8.39 4.91
CA ARG A 112 13.26 7.08 4.67
C ARG A 112 13.75 6.96 3.24
N ARG A 113 14.94 6.39 3.08
CA ARG A 113 15.46 6.00 1.77
C ARG A 113 14.84 4.66 1.38
N LEU A 114 14.36 4.57 0.14
CA LEU A 114 13.68 3.42 -0.43
C LEU A 114 14.39 3.05 -1.73
N GLU A 115 14.39 1.75 -2.08
CA GLU A 115 14.94 1.24 -3.33
C GLU A 115 13.81 0.88 -4.29
N VAL A 116 13.93 1.32 -5.54
CA VAL A 116 12.97 1.03 -6.61
C VAL A 116 13.26 -0.37 -7.17
N VAL A 117 12.33 -1.31 -6.98
CA VAL A 117 12.48 -2.71 -7.42
C VAL A 117 11.49 -3.12 -8.51
N GLY A 118 10.54 -2.26 -8.86
CA GLY A 118 9.55 -2.58 -9.89
C GLY A 118 8.73 -1.39 -10.34
N PHE A 119 8.04 -1.60 -11.47
CA PHE A 119 7.05 -0.66 -12.01
C PHE A 119 5.79 -1.42 -12.38
N PHE A 120 4.63 -0.81 -12.11
CA PHE A 120 3.33 -1.30 -12.54
C PHE A 120 2.65 -0.30 -13.48
N GLU A 121 1.69 -0.80 -14.27
CA GLU A 121 0.91 -0.01 -15.21
C GLU A 121 -0.54 -0.55 -15.20
N LEU A 122 -1.46 0.28 -14.77
CA LEU A 122 -2.89 -0.04 -14.66
C LEU A 122 -3.73 0.72 -15.70
N ASP A 123 -3.08 1.56 -16.52
CA ASP A 123 -3.74 2.48 -17.47
C ASP A 123 -4.75 3.42 -16.81
N LEU A 124 -4.46 3.83 -15.58
CA LEU A 124 -5.31 4.70 -14.77
C LEU A 124 -4.50 5.90 -14.24
N ASP A 125 -5.20 6.98 -13.89
CA ASP A 125 -4.58 8.16 -13.28
C ASP A 125 -3.77 7.85 -12.00
N ILE A 126 -4.06 6.72 -11.36
CA ILE A 126 -3.35 6.24 -10.17
C ILE A 126 -1.87 5.93 -10.45
N ASP A 127 -1.52 5.57 -11.69
CA ASP A 127 -0.14 5.26 -12.10
C ASP A 127 0.77 6.48 -11.99
N SER A 128 0.19 7.67 -11.96
CA SER A 128 0.91 8.94 -11.87
C SER A 128 1.36 9.31 -10.46
N ASN A 129 0.80 8.68 -9.40
CA ASN A 129 1.06 9.10 -8.03
C ASN A 129 1.09 7.97 -6.98
N LEU A 130 0.98 6.70 -7.37
CA LEU A 130 0.96 5.59 -6.42
C LEU A 130 2.35 4.96 -6.25
N LEU A 131 2.73 4.80 -4.98
CA LEU A 131 3.89 4.07 -4.50
C LEU A 131 3.41 2.90 -3.64
N ILE A 132 3.88 1.71 -3.94
CA ILE A 132 3.54 0.47 -3.23
C ILE A 132 4.77 -0.06 -2.51
N MET A 133 4.60 -0.47 -1.26
CA MET A 133 5.64 -1.06 -0.43
C MET A 133 5.07 -2.16 0.46
N HIS A 134 5.93 -2.89 1.17
CA HIS A 134 5.48 -3.88 2.13
C HIS A 134 4.75 -3.21 3.32
N ALA A 135 3.59 -3.75 3.73
CA ALA A 135 2.76 -3.20 4.80
C ALA A 135 3.53 -3.03 6.12
N ASN A 136 4.38 -3.98 6.50
CA ASN A 136 5.18 -3.90 7.73
C ASN A 136 6.16 -2.72 7.71
N ASP A 137 6.70 -2.38 6.53
CA ASP A 137 7.64 -1.27 6.41
C ASP A 137 6.92 0.07 6.53
N LEU A 138 5.75 0.21 5.89
CA LEU A 138 4.93 1.42 6.04
C LEU A 138 4.43 1.59 7.49
N ARG A 139 4.02 0.49 8.17
CA ARG A 139 3.66 0.51 9.60
C ARG A 139 4.79 1.06 10.47
N ARG A 140 6.03 0.61 10.22
CA ARG A 140 7.21 1.11 10.95
C ARG A 140 7.43 2.59 10.72
N LEU A 141 7.28 3.07 9.47
CA LEU A 141 7.43 4.49 9.14
C LEU A 141 6.34 5.35 9.78
N LYS A 142 5.10 4.89 9.77
CA LYS A 142 3.97 5.58 10.41
C LYS A 142 3.98 5.44 11.93
N ARG A 143 4.80 4.55 12.51
CA ARG A 143 4.76 4.16 13.93
C ARG A 143 3.35 3.74 14.38
N GLN A 144 2.62 3.12 13.47
CA GLN A 144 1.25 2.69 13.64
C GLN A 144 1.19 1.17 13.82
N LYS A 145 0.31 0.68 14.68
CA LYS A 145 0.10 -0.76 14.86
C LYS A 145 -1.08 -1.29 14.06
N GLU A 146 -2.00 -0.41 13.70
CA GLU A 146 -3.29 -0.75 13.07
C GLU A 146 -3.17 -0.69 11.55
N ILE A 147 -4.07 -1.39 10.87
CA ILE A 147 -4.33 -1.26 9.44
C ILE A 147 -5.30 -0.11 9.22
N ASP A 148 -5.28 0.48 8.04
CA ASP A 148 -6.20 1.57 7.71
C ASP A 148 -7.48 1.04 7.06
N ALA A 149 -7.40 -0.04 6.26
CA ALA A 149 -8.54 -0.63 5.56
C ALA A 149 -8.29 -2.07 5.11
N VAL A 150 -9.31 -2.69 4.56
CA VAL A 150 -9.26 -4.04 3.98
C VAL A 150 -9.86 -4.01 2.58
N SER A 151 -9.12 -4.50 1.61
CA SER A 151 -9.64 -4.81 0.27
C SER A 151 -10.40 -6.12 0.34
N ILE A 152 -11.61 -6.14 -0.19
CA ILE A 152 -12.48 -7.32 -0.20
C ILE A 152 -12.85 -7.64 -1.65
N LYS A 153 -12.68 -8.91 -2.03
CA LYS A 153 -13.21 -9.45 -3.26
C LYS A 153 -14.51 -10.20 -2.98
N THR A 154 -15.59 -9.77 -3.59
CA THR A 154 -16.90 -10.40 -3.42
C THR A 154 -17.25 -11.28 -4.62
N ARG A 155 -17.97 -12.37 -4.38
CA ARG A 155 -18.47 -13.27 -5.45
C ARG A 155 -19.54 -12.61 -6.31
N ASP A 156 -20.37 -11.76 -5.70
CA ASP A 156 -21.44 -11.03 -6.36
C ASP A 156 -21.29 -9.54 -6.11
N VAL A 157 -20.91 -8.81 -7.16
CA VAL A 157 -20.70 -7.35 -7.14
C VAL A 157 -22.00 -6.60 -6.81
N PHE A 158 -23.16 -7.13 -7.21
CA PHE A 158 -24.46 -6.49 -6.94
C PHE A 158 -24.87 -6.56 -5.46
N GLN A 159 -24.29 -7.49 -4.70
CA GLN A 159 -24.49 -7.61 -3.27
C GLN A 159 -23.35 -7.01 -2.43
N ALA A 160 -22.34 -6.41 -3.07
CA ALA A 160 -21.16 -5.88 -2.38
C ALA A 160 -21.53 -4.89 -1.26
N SER A 161 -22.44 -3.96 -1.51
CA SER A 161 -22.89 -2.97 -0.51
C SER A 161 -23.56 -3.64 0.70
N ARG A 162 -24.37 -4.67 0.48
CA ARG A 162 -25.02 -5.43 1.55
C ARG A 162 -24.02 -6.24 2.35
N THR A 163 -23.08 -6.90 1.67
CA THR A 163 -22.01 -7.67 2.30
C THR A 163 -21.15 -6.81 3.22
N VAL A 164 -20.79 -5.59 2.78
CA VAL A 164 -20.07 -4.62 3.61
C VAL A 164 -20.89 -4.21 4.83
N PHE A 165 -22.19 -3.99 4.67
CA PHE A 165 -23.09 -3.64 5.77
C PHE A 165 -23.17 -4.77 6.83
N ASP A 166 -23.33 -6.02 6.37
CA ASP A 166 -23.40 -7.20 7.26
C ASP A 166 -22.10 -7.39 8.06
N VAL A 167 -20.95 -7.07 7.46
CA VAL A 167 -19.63 -7.15 8.12
C VAL A 167 -19.41 -6.06 9.16
N ILE A 168 -19.94 -4.84 8.94
CA ILE A 168 -19.75 -3.72 9.86
C ILE A 168 -20.65 -3.85 11.10
N TYR A 169 -21.79 -4.50 10.96
CA TYR A 169 -22.81 -4.58 12.01
C TYR A 169 -22.97 -5.97 12.65
N SER A 170 -22.11 -6.94 12.29
CA SER A 170 -22.01 -8.26 12.94
C SER A 170 -20.97 -8.25 14.05
#